data_508193b045ba7043fb34d14faf52fb48
#
_entry.id   508193b045ba7043fb34d14faf52fb48
#
_cell.length_a   1.000
_cell.length_b   1.000
_cell.length_c   1.000
_cell.angle_alpha   90.00
_cell.angle_beta   90.00
_cell.angle_gamma   90.00
#
_symmetry.space_group_name_H-M   'P 1'
#
loop_
_entity.id
_entity.type
_entity.pdbx_description
1 polymer ?
#
loop_
_entity_poly.entity_id
_entity_poly.type
_entity_poly.pdbx_seq_one_letter_code
_entity_poly.pdbx_strand_id
1 'polypeptide(L)'
;MRVTFVHKTANFSGGNRVVATYAERLAQRGHQVCVVTGPGERPRPLRKVINRWKGRSFSASDGRSWLDELQLEHRVLTSAGPPRAEDVPDADVIVATWWETAEWIAALPASKGAKAYFLQGVEWTIDDMPRERVRQTWRLPLHKIVIAEFMADIARVDFGDSDLSHVPNAVDTQLFHAPPRERNAVPTVGLMDVGPLAIKGGDITRAALLLAKQQLPELRGVCFGRSHPPPERALPSWVSMQLSPTPEALRALYASCDVFIHASRAEGFGLPLLEAMACRTPVAATPAGAAPELLPSGGGLLVPHDDPAALASALVRVCTLPRDEWRARSDAAFTRATGYTLEDATQRMEAALERAITKAQRGEHAR
;
A
#
# COMPACT_ATOMS: atom_id res chain seq x y z
N MET A 1 -6.89 9.42 -23.65
CA MET A 1 -7.63 10.25 -22.66
C MET A 1 -6.69 11.30 -22.05
N ARG A 2 -7.25 12.41 -21.60
CA ARG A 2 -6.60 13.35 -20.69
C ARG A 2 -7.02 12.97 -19.27
N VAL A 3 -6.06 12.61 -18.43
CA VAL A 3 -6.30 12.11 -17.06
C VAL A 3 -5.62 13.04 -16.06
N THR A 4 -6.36 13.53 -15.07
CA THR A 4 -5.78 14.33 -14.00
C THR A 4 -5.94 13.63 -12.66
N PHE A 5 -4.83 13.27 -12.01
CA PHE A 5 -4.83 12.80 -10.63
C PHE A 5 -4.70 13.98 -9.66
N VAL A 6 -5.57 14.01 -8.66
CA VAL A 6 -5.50 15.00 -7.57
C VAL A 6 -5.09 14.28 -6.29
N HIS A 7 -3.93 14.62 -5.77
CA HIS A 7 -3.34 14.01 -4.59
C HIS A 7 -3.06 15.07 -3.51
N LYS A 8 -3.26 14.72 -2.24
CA LYS A 8 -3.14 15.70 -1.15
C LYS A 8 -1.74 16.26 -1.02
N THR A 9 -0.72 15.40 -1.01
CA THR A 9 0.70 15.79 -0.89
C THR A 9 1.59 14.74 -1.52
N ALA A 10 2.59 15.17 -2.28
CA ALA A 10 3.61 14.29 -2.83
C ALA A 10 4.60 13.85 -1.73
N ASN A 11 4.86 12.54 -1.64
CA ASN A 11 5.82 11.95 -0.70
C ASN A 11 6.22 10.52 -1.13
N PHE A 12 6.99 9.81 -0.29
CA PHE A 12 7.41 8.42 -0.55
C PHE A 12 6.51 7.35 0.10
N SER A 13 5.24 7.65 0.40
CA SER A 13 4.30 6.63 0.90
C SER A 13 3.94 5.59 -0.17
N GLY A 14 3.43 4.44 0.24
CA GLY A 14 2.98 3.40 -0.67
C GLY A 14 1.84 3.85 -1.59
N GLY A 15 0.89 4.63 -1.06
CA GLY A 15 -0.21 5.19 -1.85
C GLY A 15 0.28 6.16 -2.94
N ASN A 16 1.27 7.02 -2.62
CA ASN A 16 1.90 7.88 -3.60
C ASN A 16 2.64 7.09 -4.69
N ARG A 17 3.33 6.00 -4.31
CA ARG A 17 4.00 5.10 -5.26
C ARG A 17 3.00 4.49 -6.24
N VAL A 18 1.85 4.05 -5.77
CA VAL A 18 0.78 3.48 -6.61
C VAL A 18 0.27 4.52 -7.61
N VAL A 19 -0.02 5.75 -7.17
CA VAL A 19 -0.45 6.84 -8.06
C VAL A 19 0.62 7.15 -9.11
N ALA A 20 1.89 7.28 -8.70
CA ALA A 20 3.01 7.52 -9.60
C ALA A 20 3.13 6.41 -10.67
N THR A 21 3.01 5.15 -10.25
CA THR A 21 3.06 3.99 -11.16
C THR A 21 1.92 4.05 -12.19
N TYR A 22 0.67 4.30 -11.78
CA TYR A 22 -0.43 4.40 -12.75
C TYR A 22 -0.28 5.61 -13.66
N ALA A 23 0.13 6.77 -13.12
CA ALA A 23 0.34 7.97 -13.92
C ALA A 23 1.39 7.74 -15.03
N GLU A 24 2.53 7.13 -14.68
CA GLU A 24 3.58 6.79 -15.63
C GLU A 24 3.10 5.78 -16.68
N ARG A 25 2.47 4.68 -16.26
CA ARG A 25 2.05 3.63 -17.20
C ARG A 25 0.92 4.08 -18.12
N LEU A 26 -0.01 4.90 -17.65
CA LEU A 26 -1.03 5.50 -18.51
C LEU A 26 -0.38 6.44 -19.55
N ALA A 27 0.64 7.23 -19.17
CA ALA A 27 1.37 8.06 -20.13
C ALA A 27 2.13 7.22 -21.16
N GLN A 28 2.80 6.13 -20.75
CA GLN A 28 3.47 5.18 -21.66
C GLN A 28 2.49 4.54 -22.65
N ARG A 29 1.21 4.43 -22.30
CA ARG A 29 0.13 3.93 -23.18
C ARG A 29 -0.51 5.02 -24.04
N GLY A 30 0.07 6.23 -24.06
CA GLY A 30 -0.33 7.33 -24.93
C GLY A 30 -1.42 8.25 -24.35
N HIS A 31 -1.74 8.17 -23.05
CA HIS A 31 -2.62 9.12 -22.40
C HIS A 31 -1.87 10.40 -22.00
N GLN A 32 -2.57 11.53 -22.01
CA GLN A 32 -2.04 12.77 -21.44
C GLN A 32 -2.36 12.78 -19.94
N VAL A 33 -1.33 12.70 -19.11
CA VAL A 33 -1.49 12.59 -17.66
C VAL A 33 -0.92 13.81 -16.95
N CYS A 34 -1.71 14.40 -16.07
CA CYS A 34 -1.29 15.45 -15.15
C CYS A 34 -1.51 14.98 -13.71
N VAL A 35 -0.55 15.26 -12.83
CA VAL A 35 -0.72 15.04 -11.38
C VAL A 35 -0.73 16.40 -10.69
N VAL A 36 -1.81 16.69 -9.97
CA VAL A 36 -1.96 17.90 -9.16
C VAL A 36 -1.79 17.55 -7.69
N THR A 37 -0.86 18.18 -6.99
CA THR A 37 -0.61 17.92 -5.56
C THR A 37 -0.64 19.22 -4.77
N GLY A 38 -1.05 19.12 -3.51
CA GLY A 38 -0.79 20.19 -2.56
C GLY A 38 0.71 20.40 -2.32
N PRO A 39 1.09 21.54 -1.72
CA PRO A 39 2.49 21.79 -1.39
C PRO A 39 3.00 20.74 -0.40
N GLY A 40 4.21 20.23 -0.65
CA GLY A 40 4.88 19.30 0.26
C GLY A 40 5.01 19.91 1.67
N GLU A 41 4.94 19.08 2.70
CA GLU A 41 5.20 19.53 4.06
C GLU A 41 6.66 20.01 4.18
N ARG A 42 6.88 21.31 4.02
CA ARG A 42 8.16 21.90 4.40
C ARG A 42 8.28 21.81 5.92
N PRO A 43 9.33 21.17 6.47
CA PRO A 43 9.51 21.12 7.89
C PRO A 43 9.66 22.54 8.42
N ARG A 44 8.69 23.03 9.19
CA ARG A 44 8.80 24.30 9.91
C ARG A 44 10.04 24.20 10.82
N PRO A 45 10.97 25.16 10.80
CA PRO A 45 12.22 25.09 11.58
C PRO A 45 11.96 24.84 13.08
N LEU A 46 10.91 25.41 13.66
CA LEU A 46 10.48 25.14 15.04
C LEU A 46 10.05 23.67 15.26
N ARG A 47 9.43 23.03 14.28
CA ARG A 47 8.99 21.62 14.40
C ARG A 47 10.17 20.65 14.34
N LYS A 48 11.27 21.00 13.64
CA LYS A 48 12.54 20.27 13.67
C LYS A 48 13.14 20.25 15.09
N VAL A 49 13.10 21.39 15.79
CA VAL A 49 13.63 21.51 17.16
C VAL A 49 12.77 20.73 18.15
N ILE A 50 11.43 20.85 18.08
CA ILE A 50 10.50 20.16 18.97
C ILE A 50 10.53 18.63 18.73
N ASN A 51 10.62 18.17 17.49
CA ASN A 51 10.71 16.75 17.16
C ASN A 51 12.05 16.15 17.58
N ARG A 52 13.15 16.89 17.48
CA ARG A 52 14.47 16.50 18.00
C ARG A 52 14.46 16.37 19.53
N TRP A 53 13.71 17.23 20.22
CA TRP A 53 13.55 17.18 21.67
C TRP A 53 12.64 16.01 22.14
N LYS A 54 11.68 15.60 21.29
CA LYS A 54 10.75 14.49 21.56
C LYS A 54 11.21 13.13 20.99
N GLY A 55 12.48 13.02 20.52
CA GLY A 55 12.99 11.76 19.94
C GLY A 55 12.24 11.28 18.70
N ARG A 56 11.40 12.12 18.10
CA ARG A 56 10.65 11.79 16.88
C ARG A 56 11.52 12.13 15.67
N SER A 57 12.25 11.15 15.19
CA SER A 57 12.89 11.20 13.87
C SER A 57 11.81 11.03 12.79
N PHE A 58 11.13 12.12 12.46
CA PHE A 58 10.49 12.20 11.15
C PHE A 58 11.59 12.66 10.18
N SER A 59 12.08 11.78 9.36
CA SER A 59 12.66 12.15 8.09
C SER A 59 11.53 12.80 7.27
N ALA A 60 11.36 14.11 7.43
CA ALA A 60 10.69 14.87 6.38
C ALA A 60 11.51 14.58 5.12
N SER A 61 10.91 13.99 4.11
CA SER A 61 11.47 13.96 2.77
C SER A 61 11.91 15.41 2.50
N ASP A 62 13.08 15.62 1.91
CA ASP A 62 13.58 16.96 1.52
C ASP A 62 12.70 17.63 0.45
N GLY A 63 11.39 17.41 0.48
CA GLY A 63 10.40 17.81 -0.51
C GLY A 63 10.33 16.87 -1.71
N ARG A 64 11.10 15.78 -1.72
CA ARG A 64 11.14 14.78 -2.79
C ARG A 64 10.02 13.74 -2.65
N SER A 65 9.60 13.19 -3.78
CA SER A 65 8.51 12.21 -3.87
C SER A 65 8.74 11.23 -5.02
N TRP A 66 7.91 10.20 -5.13
CA TRP A 66 7.88 9.31 -6.29
C TRP A 66 7.56 10.02 -7.61
N LEU A 67 6.97 11.22 -7.57
CA LEU A 67 6.61 11.98 -8.77
C LEU A 67 7.78 12.74 -9.38
N ASP A 68 8.84 13.02 -8.61
CA ASP A 68 9.96 13.85 -9.07
C ASP A 68 10.84 13.17 -10.14
N GLU A 69 10.76 11.85 -10.24
CA GLU A 69 11.51 11.05 -11.20
C GLU A 69 10.72 10.81 -12.51
N LEU A 70 9.44 11.21 -12.52
CA LEU A 70 8.56 10.97 -13.66
C LEU A 70 8.64 12.09 -14.70
N GLN A 71 8.60 11.73 -15.97
CA GLN A 71 8.51 12.65 -17.10
C GLN A 71 7.04 13.00 -17.40
N LEU A 72 6.35 13.58 -16.40
CA LEU A 72 4.92 13.89 -16.44
C LEU A 72 4.66 15.35 -16.05
N GLU A 73 3.51 15.89 -16.48
CA GLU A 73 3.05 17.17 -16.00
C GLU A 73 2.69 17.03 -14.52
N HIS A 74 3.47 17.68 -13.64
CA HIS A 74 3.22 17.74 -12.21
C HIS A 74 3.01 19.19 -11.78
N ARG A 75 1.80 19.50 -11.30
CA ARG A 75 1.45 20.82 -10.78
C ARG A 75 1.38 20.78 -9.27
N VAL A 76 2.18 21.62 -8.63
CA VAL A 76 2.15 21.79 -7.18
C VAL A 76 1.36 23.04 -6.85
N LEU A 77 0.28 22.89 -6.07
CA LEU A 77 -0.54 23.99 -5.62
C LEU A 77 0.25 24.96 -4.72
N THR A 78 -0.09 26.24 -4.78
CA THR A 78 0.57 27.27 -3.98
C THR A 78 0.17 27.25 -2.51
N SER A 79 -1.01 26.71 -2.19
CA SER A 79 -1.55 26.58 -0.84
C SER A 79 -2.06 25.18 -0.55
N ALA A 80 -2.05 24.80 0.73
CA ALA A 80 -2.71 23.57 1.17
C ALA A 80 -4.24 23.77 1.14
N GLY A 81 -4.95 22.77 0.63
CA GLY A 81 -6.40 22.79 0.55
C GLY A 81 -6.95 22.53 -0.85
N PRO A 82 -8.25 22.76 -1.06
CA PRO A 82 -8.88 22.49 -2.34
C PRO A 82 -8.29 23.35 -3.47
N PRO A 83 -8.02 22.76 -4.65
CA PRO A 83 -7.59 23.51 -5.81
C PRO A 83 -8.74 24.37 -6.34
N ARG A 84 -8.42 25.54 -6.89
CA ARG A 84 -9.35 26.31 -7.70
C ARG A 84 -9.48 25.65 -9.08
N ALA A 85 -10.58 25.93 -9.78
CA ALA A 85 -10.79 25.38 -11.11
C ALA A 85 -9.64 25.71 -12.10
N GLU A 86 -9.02 26.87 -11.97
CA GLU A 86 -7.89 27.30 -12.79
C GLU A 86 -6.57 26.56 -12.50
N ASP A 87 -6.42 26.01 -11.30
CA ASP A 87 -5.24 25.26 -10.89
C ASP A 87 -5.21 23.85 -11.51
N VAL A 88 -6.37 23.36 -11.98
CA VAL A 88 -6.56 22.01 -12.53
C VAL A 88 -6.81 22.09 -14.03
N PRO A 89 -6.09 21.37 -14.87
CA PRO A 89 -6.33 21.37 -16.31
C PRO A 89 -7.69 20.73 -16.65
N ASP A 90 -8.27 21.12 -17.79
CA ASP A 90 -9.43 20.44 -18.34
C ASP A 90 -9.01 19.04 -18.82
N ALA A 91 -9.77 18.04 -18.43
CA ALA A 91 -9.47 16.62 -18.66
C ALA A 91 -10.72 15.86 -19.12
N ASP A 92 -10.53 14.62 -19.56
CA ASP A 92 -11.64 13.72 -19.83
C ASP A 92 -12.10 13.05 -18.53
N VAL A 93 -11.14 12.82 -17.60
CA VAL A 93 -11.42 12.29 -16.26
C VAL A 93 -10.48 12.89 -15.22
N ILE A 94 -11.03 13.19 -14.04
CA ILE A 94 -10.30 13.65 -12.86
C ILE A 94 -10.46 12.64 -11.73
N VAL A 95 -9.33 12.27 -11.09
CA VAL A 95 -9.25 11.16 -10.14
C VAL A 95 -8.79 11.67 -8.78
N ALA A 96 -9.63 11.55 -7.76
CA ALA A 96 -9.23 11.73 -6.37
C ALA A 96 -8.50 10.49 -5.86
N THR A 97 -7.51 10.68 -4.99
CA THR A 97 -6.69 9.59 -4.45
C THR A 97 -6.65 9.56 -2.91
N TRP A 98 -7.44 10.42 -2.28
CA TRP A 98 -7.56 10.60 -0.84
C TRP A 98 -8.92 11.21 -0.50
N TRP A 99 -9.45 10.98 0.69
CA TRP A 99 -10.79 11.45 1.06
C TRP A 99 -11.00 12.96 0.90
N GLU A 100 -10.03 13.82 1.30
CA GLU A 100 -10.16 15.28 1.09
C GLU A 100 -10.16 15.62 -0.40
N THR A 101 -9.32 14.94 -1.19
CA THR A 101 -9.29 15.18 -2.64
C THR A 101 -10.59 14.75 -3.32
N ALA A 102 -11.30 13.75 -2.77
CA ALA A 102 -12.64 13.38 -3.25
C ALA A 102 -13.65 14.52 -3.04
N GLU A 103 -13.65 15.16 -1.85
CA GLU A 103 -14.46 16.37 -1.62
C GLU A 103 -14.07 17.51 -2.57
N TRP A 104 -12.76 17.71 -2.78
CA TRP A 104 -12.26 18.78 -3.64
C TRP A 104 -12.73 18.63 -5.08
N ILE A 105 -12.52 17.44 -5.67
CA ILE A 105 -12.92 17.24 -7.07
C ILE A 105 -14.45 17.19 -7.24
N ALA A 106 -15.20 16.76 -6.21
CA ALA A 106 -16.66 16.78 -6.24
C ALA A 106 -17.21 18.19 -6.47
N ALA A 107 -16.55 19.20 -5.91
CA ALA A 107 -16.93 20.61 -6.02
C ALA A 107 -16.48 21.28 -7.33
N LEU A 108 -15.56 20.67 -8.09
CA LEU A 108 -15.07 21.26 -9.34
C LEU A 108 -16.14 21.18 -10.46
N PRO A 109 -16.11 22.13 -11.43
CA PRO A 109 -17.04 22.12 -12.56
C PRO A 109 -16.85 20.90 -13.47
N ALA A 110 -17.88 20.56 -14.25
CA ALA A 110 -17.89 19.42 -15.16
C ALA A 110 -16.80 19.51 -16.26
N SER A 111 -16.33 20.71 -16.61
CA SER A 111 -15.24 20.91 -17.57
C SER A 111 -13.92 20.25 -17.15
N LYS A 112 -13.76 19.91 -15.85
CA LYS A 112 -12.59 19.22 -15.32
C LYS A 112 -12.63 17.71 -15.55
N GLY A 113 -13.68 17.20 -16.19
CA GLY A 113 -13.84 15.81 -16.60
C GLY A 113 -14.77 14.99 -15.70
N ALA A 114 -15.01 13.76 -16.10
CA ALA A 114 -15.70 12.77 -15.30
C ALA A 114 -14.97 12.56 -13.97
N LYS A 115 -15.71 12.35 -12.90
CA LYS A 115 -15.15 12.31 -11.55
C LYS A 115 -15.02 10.88 -11.07
N ALA A 116 -13.79 10.46 -10.73
CA ALA A 116 -13.51 9.16 -10.17
C ALA A 116 -12.81 9.27 -8.81
N TYR A 117 -13.01 8.28 -7.95
CA TYR A 117 -12.35 8.19 -6.64
C TYR A 117 -11.57 6.88 -6.55
N PHE A 118 -10.25 6.97 -6.63
CA PHE A 118 -9.33 5.86 -6.46
C PHE A 118 -9.06 5.62 -4.99
N LEU A 119 -9.82 4.70 -4.42
CA LEU A 119 -9.81 4.33 -3.01
C LEU A 119 -8.65 3.38 -2.74
N GLN A 120 -7.63 3.86 -2.02
CA GLN A 120 -6.43 3.12 -1.70
C GLN A 120 -6.41 2.54 -0.28
N GLY A 121 -7.47 2.74 0.49
CA GLY A 121 -7.62 2.25 1.85
C GLY A 121 -8.94 2.67 2.47
N VAL A 122 -9.21 2.14 3.64
CA VAL A 122 -10.36 2.51 4.47
C VAL A 122 -9.87 3.56 5.47
N GLU A 123 -9.79 4.81 5.02
CA GLU A 123 -9.04 5.88 5.69
C GLU A 123 -9.61 6.25 7.08
N TRP A 124 -10.90 5.97 7.35
CA TRP A 124 -11.47 6.16 8.71
C TRP A 124 -10.98 5.16 9.75
N THR A 125 -10.21 4.14 9.36
CA THR A 125 -9.53 3.22 10.28
C THR A 125 -8.20 3.77 10.78
N ILE A 126 -7.72 4.85 10.19
CA ILE A 126 -6.48 5.53 10.59
C ILE A 126 -6.79 6.40 11.82
N ASP A 127 -5.91 6.37 12.81
CA ASP A 127 -6.03 7.20 14.00
C ASP A 127 -6.07 8.70 13.63
N ASP A 128 -6.79 9.47 14.43
CA ASP A 128 -6.98 10.92 14.26
C ASP A 128 -7.73 11.37 12.99
N MET A 129 -8.32 10.43 12.22
CA MET A 129 -9.16 10.80 11.08
C MET A 129 -10.58 11.21 11.54
N PRO A 130 -11.18 12.21 10.87
CA PRO A 130 -12.59 12.59 11.11
C PRO A 130 -13.52 11.53 10.50
N ARG A 131 -13.68 10.41 11.20
CA ARG A 131 -14.28 9.16 10.71
C ARG A 131 -15.55 9.35 9.91
N GLU A 132 -16.51 10.10 10.47
CA GLU A 132 -17.80 10.29 9.79
C GLU A 132 -17.64 11.10 8.50
N ARG A 133 -16.83 12.17 8.50
CA ARG A 133 -16.56 12.96 7.29
C ARG A 133 -15.89 12.12 6.20
N VAL A 134 -14.93 11.25 6.59
CA VAL A 134 -14.28 10.32 5.65
C VAL A 134 -15.32 9.34 5.10
N ARG A 135 -16.21 8.78 5.93
CA ARG A 135 -17.28 7.89 5.47
C ARG A 135 -18.23 8.58 4.48
N GLN A 136 -18.52 9.87 4.68
CA GLN A 136 -19.38 10.63 3.75
C GLN A 136 -18.77 10.75 2.36
N THR A 137 -17.44 10.75 2.21
CA THR A 137 -16.82 10.80 0.87
C THR A 137 -17.13 9.56 0.02
N TRP A 138 -17.41 8.42 0.64
CA TRP A 138 -17.85 7.21 -0.07
C TRP A 138 -19.27 7.33 -0.65
N ARG A 139 -20.05 8.31 -0.21
CA ARG A 139 -21.40 8.64 -0.75
C ARG A 139 -21.37 9.68 -1.86
N LEU A 140 -20.21 10.30 -2.11
CA LEU A 140 -20.10 11.27 -3.19
C LEU A 140 -20.38 10.63 -4.55
N PRO A 141 -21.01 11.36 -5.49
CA PRO A 141 -21.36 10.87 -6.83
C PRO A 141 -20.10 10.79 -7.72
N LEU A 142 -19.13 10.01 -7.32
CA LEU A 142 -17.88 9.74 -8.01
C LEU A 142 -17.82 8.26 -8.38
N HIS A 143 -17.31 7.93 -9.58
CA HIS A 143 -17.06 6.52 -9.92
C HIS A 143 -15.97 5.94 -9.02
N LYS A 144 -16.28 4.94 -8.21
CA LYS A 144 -15.34 4.36 -7.27
C LYS A 144 -14.46 3.31 -7.93
N ILE A 145 -13.16 3.42 -7.68
CA ILE A 145 -12.15 2.45 -8.10
C ILE A 145 -11.49 1.95 -6.83
N VAL A 146 -11.69 0.66 -6.50
CA VAL A 146 -11.18 0.04 -5.27
C VAL A 146 -10.05 -0.93 -5.58
N ILE A 147 -9.11 -1.08 -4.65
CA ILE A 147 -7.89 -1.88 -4.84
C ILE A 147 -7.95 -3.29 -4.24
N ALA A 148 -8.99 -3.62 -3.50
CA ALA A 148 -9.16 -4.91 -2.85
C ALA A 148 -10.64 -5.27 -2.73
N GLU A 149 -10.98 -6.56 -2.74
CA GLU A 149 -12.37 -7.03 -2.73
C GLU A 149 -13.11 -6.61 -1.45
N PHE A 150 -12.45 -6.64 -0.29
CA PHE A 150 -13.10 -6.19 0.96
C PHE A 150 -13.57 -4.73 0.89
N MET A 151 -12.91 -3.87 0.11
CA MET A 151 -13.34 -2.48 -0.10
C MET A 151 -14.57 -2.41 -1.02
N ALA A 152 -14.65 -3.32 -2.00
CA ALA A 152 -15.85 -3.47 -2.83
C ALA A 152 -17.04 -3.93 -1.98
N ASP A 153 -16.81 -4.86 -1.05
CA ASP A 153 -17.84 -5.32 -0.12
C ASP A 153 -18.32 -4.22 0.82
N ILE A 154 -17.40 -3.41 1.36
CA ILE A 154 -17.77 -2.21 2.14
C ILE A 154 -18.63 -1.25 1.30
N ALA A 155 -18.24 -0.98 0.05
CA ALA A 155 -19.01 -0.10 -0.82
C ALA A 155 -20.44 -0.65 -1.08
N ARG A 156 -20.55 -1.93 -1.33
CA ARG A 156 -21.85 -2.61 -1.56
C ARG A 156 -22.72 -2.65 -0.32
N VAL A 157 -22.17 -3.10 0.81
CA VAL A 157 -22.92 -3.39 2.04
C VAL A 157 -23.20 -2.11 2.84
N ASP A 158 -22.19 -1.27 3.09
CA ASP A 158 -22.33 -0.11 3.95
C ASP A 158 -22.90 1.12 3.21
N PHE A 159 -22.66 1.21 1.90
CA PHE A 159 -23.02 2.39 1.10
C PHE A 159 -24.02 2.11 -0.02
N GLY A 160 -24.39 0.83 -0.27
CA GLY A 160 -25.33 0.45 -1.34
C GLY A 160 -24.78 0.69 -2.75
N ASP A 161 -23.47 0.90 -2.89
CA ASP A 161 -22.82 1.18 -4.17
C ASP A 161 -22.23 -0.11 -4.76
N SER A 162 -22.92 -0.67 -5.74
CA SER A 162 -22.47 -1.84 -6.50
C SER A 162 -21.81 -1.48 -7.84
N ASP A 163 -21.90 -0.22 -8.27
CA ASP A 163 -21.41 0.24 -9.56
C ASP A 163 -20.01 0.86 -9.46
N LEU A 164 -19.05 0.04 -9.10
CA LEU A 164 -17.64 0.36 -8.91
C LEU A 164 -16.74 -0.46 -9.84
N SER A 165 -15.46 -0.10 -9.91
CA SER A 165 -14.42 -0.88 -10.59
C SER A 165 -13.43 -1.44 -9.58
N HIS A 166 -13.11 -2.72 -9.70
CA HIS A 166 -12.08 -3.38 -8.90
C HIS A 166 -10.76 -3.41 -9.71
N VAL A 167 -9.78 -2.67 -9.24
CA VAL A 167 -8.44 -2.54 -9.84
C VAL A 167 -7.42 -2.90 -8.76
N PRO A 168 -7.11 -4.19 -8.57
CA PRO A 168 -6.19 -4.61 -7.52
C PRO A 168 -4.80 -4.04 -7.76
N ASN A 169 -4.09 -3.74 -6.67
CA ASN A 169 -2.69 -3.37 -6.77
C ASN A 169 -1.87 -4.53 -7.33
N ALA A 170 -0.77 -4.20 -7.97
CA ALA A 170 0.10 -5.12 -8.66
C ALA A 170 1.53 -5.07 -8.13
N VAL A 171 2.32 -6.07 -8.47
CA VAL A 171 3.74 -6.13 -8.20
C VAL A 171 4.54 -6.03 -9.50
N ASP A 172 5.63 -5.31 -9.45
CA ASP A 172 6.62 -5.31 -10.53
C ASP A 172 7.42 -6.61 -10.48
N THR A 173 7.04 -7.57 -11.31
CA THR A 173 7.68 -8.89 -11.38
C THR A 173 9.05 -8.86 -12.07
N GLN A 174 9.44 -7.78 -12.73
CA GLN A 174 10.80 -7.58 -13.23
C GLN A 174 11.73 -7.20 -12.08
N LEU A 175 11.22 -6.46 -11.12
CA LEU A 175 11.95 -6.06 -9.93
C LEU A 175 11.87 -7.13 -8.83
N PHE A 176 10.66 -7.52 -8.44
CA PHE A 176 10.41 -8.48 -7.35
C PHE A 176 10.23 -9.88 -7.90
N HIS A 177 11.30 -10.65 -7.86
CA HIS A 177 11.33 -12.07 -8.26
C HIS A 177 12.49 -12.79 -7.58
N ALA A 178 12.40 -14.10 -7.49
CA ALA A 178 13.50 -14.96 -7.07
C ALA A 178 13.44 -16.31 -7.81
N PRO A 179 14.59 -16.97 -8.04
CA PRO A 179 14.59 -18.34 -8.53
C PRO A 179 14.00 -19.29 -7.49
N PRO A 180 13.52 -20.48 -7.88
CA PRO A 180 13.16 -21.54 -6.95
C PRO A 180 14.33 -21.86 -6.01
N ARG A 181 14.03 -22.02 -4.73
CA ARG A 181 15.03 -22.34 -3.71
C ARG A 181 14.44 -23.26 -2.65
N GLU A 182 15.29 -23.79 -1.82
CA GLU A 182 14.93 -24.53 -0.63
C GLU A 182 14.81 -23.59 0.59
N ARG A 183 14.17 -24.09 1.65
CA ARG A 183 14.18 -23.44 2.95
C ARG A 183 15.61 -23.29 3.48
N ASN A 184 15.90 -22.19 4.14
CA ASN A 184 17.21 -21.95 4.73
C ASN A 184 17.56 -23.00 5.79
N ALA A 185 18.85 -23.31 5.93
CA ALA A 185 19.34 -24.16 7.02
C ALA A 185 19.11 -23.51 8.39
N VAL A 186 19.25 -22.18 8.46
CA VAL A 186 18.92 -21.37 9.64
C VAL A 186 17.62 -20.63 9.38
N PRO A 187 16.55 -20.91 10.14
CA PRO A 187 15.26 -20.28 9.96
C PRO A 187 15.35 -18.75 9.97
N THR A 188 14.79 -18.11 8.96
CA THR A 188 14.88 -16.64 8.80
C THR A 188 13.50 -16.03 8.54
N VAL A 189 13.12 -15.07 9.39
CA VAL A 189 11.89 -14.31 9.24
C VAL A 189 12.16 -12.90 8.73
N GLY A 190 11.35 -12.46 7.75
CA GLY A 190 11.37 -11.09 7.24
C GLY A 190 10.25 -10.27 7.85
N LEU A 191 10.50 -8.97 8.09
CA LEU A 191 9.50 -8.04 8.57
C LEU A 191 9.82 -6.61 8.12
N MET A 192 8.79 -5.74 8.16
CA MET A 192 8.95 -4.32 7.95
C MET A 192 8.73 -3.57 9.27
N ASP A 193 9.64 -2.68 9.66
CA ASP A 193 9.36 -1.70 10.73
C ASP A 193 8.51 -0.56 10.17
N VAL A 194 7.32 -0.44 10.70
CA VAL A 194 6.30 0.52 10.26
C VAL A 194 6.17 1.73 11.17
N GLY A 195 7.14 1.92 12.06
CA GLY A 195 7.16 3.03 12.98
C GLY A 195 6.06 2.93 14.07
N PRO A 196 5.52 4.08 14.55
CA PRO A 196 4.61 4.15 15.70
C PRO A 196 3.15 3.85 15.36
N LEU A 197 2.83 3.50 14.12
CA LEU A 197 1.44 3.31 13.68
C LEU A 197 0.85 2.03 14.29
N ALA A 198 -0.06 2.18 15.25
CA ALA A 198 -0.71 1.06 15.94
C ALA A 198 -1.43 0.12 14.96
N ILE A 199 -2.04 0.68 13.90
CA ILE A 199 -2.73 -0.10 12.86
C ILE A 199 -1.83 -1.08 12.11
N LYS A 200 -0.50 -0.92 12.20
CA LYS A 200 0.46 -1.78 11.50
C LYS A 200 0.96 -2.97 12.32
N GLY A 201 0.50 -3.13 13.58
CA GLY A 201 0.74 -4.32 14.40
C GLY A 201 2.20 -4.59 14.77
N GLY A 202 3.03 -3.55 14.87
CA GLY A 202 4.44 -3.69 15.26
C GLY A 202 4.65 -4.28 16.65
N ASP A 203 3.72 -4.05 17.57
CA ASP A 203 3.66 -4.64 18.91
C ASP A 203 3.41 -6.15 18.83
N ILE A 204 2.44 -6.58 18.05
CA ILE A 204 2.12 -7.99 17.79
C ILE A 204 3.29 -8.71 17.15
N THR A 205 3.91 -8.08 16.15
CA THR A 205 5.09 -8.62 15.47
C THR A 205 6.23 -8.88 16.46
N ARG A 206 6.56 -7.91 17.33
CA ARG A 206 7.63 -8.08 18.33
C ARG A 206 7.32 -9.18 19.33
N ALA A 207 6.09 -9.23 19.87
CA ALA A 207 5.67 -10.29 20.78
C ALA A 207 5.74 -11.67 20.13
N ALA A 208 5.26 -11.81 18.89
CA ALA A 208 5.34 -13.06 18.13
C ALA A 208 6.78 -13.51 17.85
N LEU A 209 7.69 -12.59 17.52
CA LEU A 209 9.09 -12.89 17.33
C LEU A 209 9.73 -13.48 18.58
N LEU A 210 9.46 -12.91 19.76
CA LEU A 210 9.99 -13.42 21.03
C LEU A 210 9.46 -14.82 21.34
N LEU A 211 8.17 -15.07 21.14
CA LEU A 211 7.55 -16.38 21.32
C LEU A 211 8.09 -17.42 20.33
N ALA A 212 8.28 -17.05 19.07
CA ALA A 212 8.85 -17.93 18.07
C ALA A 212 10.32 -18.28 18.37
N LYS A 213 11.11 -17.31 18.88
CA LYS A 213 12.51 -17.52 19.27
C LYS A 213 12.66 -18.51 20.42
N GLN A 214 11.70 -18.57 21.34
CA GLN A 214 11.70 -19.57 22.42
C GLN A 214 11.54 -21.00 21.88
N GLN A 215 10.81 -21.18 20.79
CA GLN A 215 10.59 -22.47 20.14
C GLN A 215 11.66 -22.81 19.10
N LEU A 216 12.27 -21.81 18.49
CA LEU A 216 13.34 -21.91 17.49
C LEU A 216 14.54 -21.06 17.93
N PRO A 217 15.42 -21.56 18.80
CA PRO A 217 16.56 -20.79 19.31
C PRO A 217 17.51 -20.24 18.23
N GLU A 218 17.57 -20.89 17.06
CA GLU A 218 18.40 -20.47 15.91
C GLU A 218 17.74 -19.44 15.02
N LEU A 219 16.44 -19.10 15.26
CA LEU A 219 15.70 -18.17 14.44
C LEU A 219 16.45 -16.85 14.27
N ARG A 220 16.55 -16.37 13.02
CA ARG A 220 17.07 -15.06 12.65
C ARG A 220 15.96 -14.18 12.12
N GLY A 221 16.11 -12.87 12.32
CA GLY A 221 15.20 -11.87 11.75
C GLY A 221 15.96 -10.92 10.83
N VAL A 222 15.31 -10.52 9.74
CA VAL A 222 15.75 -9.43 8.88
C VAL A 222 14.61 -8.44 8.75
N CYS A 223 14.90 -7.18 9.06
CA CYS A 223 13.93 -6.11 9.07
C CYS A 223 14.36 -5.02 8.10
N PHE A 224 13.41 -4.33 7.50
CA PHE A 224 13.68 -3.09 6.81
C PHE A 224 12.73 -1.98 7.28
N GLY A 225 13.17 -0.73 7.15
CA GLY A 225 12.39 0.43 7.55
C GLY A 225 13.10 1.72 7.20
N ARG A 226 12.49 2.86 7.53
CA ARG A 226 13.06 4.18 7.22
C ARG A 226 13.99 4.73 8.30
N SER A 227 13.85 4.26 9.53
CA SER A 227 14.64 4.69 10.68
C SER A 227 14.75 3.53 11.67
N HIS A 228 15.75 3.58 12.54
CA HIS A 228 15.78 2.66 13.68
C HIS A 228 14.59 2.93 14.60
N PRO A 229 13.91 1.88 15.10
CA PRO A 229 12.89 2.06 16.12
C PRO A 229 13.53 2.62 17.41
N PRO A 230 12.83 3.48 18.16
CA PRO A 230 13.32 3.98 19.42
C PRO A 230 13.38 2.87 20.48
N PRO A 231 14.11 3.07 21.61
CA PRO A 231 14.36 2.02 22.59
C PRO A 231 13.12 1.25 23.07
N GLU A 232 12.02 1.94 23.29
CA GLU A 232 10.73 1.33 23.74
C GLU A 232 10.09 0.41 22.71
N ARG A 233 10.53 0.50 21.45
CA ARG A 233 10.07 -0.36 20.34
C ARG A 233 11.24 -1.08 19.66
N ALA A 234 12.38 -1.17 20.36
CA ALA A 234 13.57 -1.81 19.82
C ALA A 234 13.26 -3.25 19.38
N LEU A 235 13.84 -3.63 18.26
CA LEU A 235 13.81 -5.02 17.79
C LEU A 235 14.79 -5.85 18.64
N PRO A 236 14.52 -7.16 18.81
CA PRO A 236 15.48 -8.06 19.44
C PRO A 236 16.85 -8.02 18.74
N SER A 237 17.94 -8.17 19.49
CA SER A 237 19.33 -8.07 18.98
C SER A 237 19.69 -9.08 17.87
N TRP A 238 18.92 -10.15 17.75
CA TRP A 238 19.08 -11.17 16.70
C TRP A 238 18.32 -10.82 15.40
N VAL A 239 17.63 -9.66 15.35
CA VAL A 239 16.98 -9.12 14.15
C VAL A 239 17.89 -8.02 13.57
N SER A 240 18.42 -8.26 12.40
CA SER A 240 19.17 -7.24 11.64
C SER A 240 18.24 -6.22 11.00
N MET A 241 18.70 -4.97 10.90
CA MET A 241 17.90 -3.86 10.32
C MET A 241 18.60 -3.27 9.12
N GLN A 242 17.87 -3.17 7.99
CA GLN A 242 18.30 -2.41 6.81
C GLN A 242 17.47 -1.12 6.70
N LEU A 243 18.15 0.02 6.63
CA LEU A 243 17.50 1.33 6.52
C LEU A 243 17.35 1.73 5.07
N SER A 244 16.11 2.05 4.67
CA SER A 244 15.77 2.54 3.32
C SER A 244 16.47 1.75 2.22
N PRO A 245 16.33 0.40 2.16
CA PRO A 245 16.99 -0.42 1.16
C PRO A 245 16.60 0.03 -0.26
N THR A 246 17.54 -0.10 -1.19
CA THR A 246 17.18 0.05 -2.62
C THR A 246 16.19 -1.04 -3.03
N PRO A 247 15.46 -0.88 -4.12
CA PRO A 247 14.53 -1.90 -4.60
C PRO A 247 15.19 -3.29 -4.76
N GLU A 248 16.42 -3.36 -5.26
CA GLU A 248 17.19 -4.59 -5.43
C GLU A 248 17.60 -5.20 -4.08
N ALA A 249 18.03 -4.36 -3.13
CA ALA A 249 18.33 -4.82 -1.77
C ALA A 249 17.09 -5.32 -1.05
N LEU A 250 15.94 -4.68 -1.27
CA LEU A 250 14.65 -5.11 -0.73
C LEU A 250 14.21 -6.45 -1.33
N ARG A 251 14.35 -6.64 -2.64
CA ARG A 251 14.14 -7.94 -3.30
C ARG A 251 15.01 -9.02 -2.69
N ALA A 252 16.31 -8.75 -2.52
CA ALA A 252 17.25 -9.71 -1.92
C ALA A 252 16.86 -10.03 -0.48
N LEU A 253 16.40 -9.06 0.30
CA LEU A 253 15.89 -9.25 1.65
C LEU A 253 14.68 -10.20 1.64
N TYR A 254 13.66 -9.92 0.84
CA TYR A 254 12.49 -10.81 0.72
C TYR A 254 12.92 -12.22 0.33
N ALA A 255 13.74 -12.37 -0.71
CA ALA A 255 14.20 -13.66 -1.20
C ALA A 255 15.07 -14.44 -0.19
N SER A 256 15.62 -13.79 0.83
CA SER A 256 16.41 -14.44 1.88
C SER A 256 15.59 -15.04 3.02
N CYS A 257 14.29 -14.75 3.08
CA CYS A 257 13.43 -15.13 4.21
C CYS A 257 12.69 -16.45 3.96
N ASP A 258 12.49 -17.25 5.00
CA ASP A 258 11.63 -18.44 4.95
C ASP A 258 10.15 -18.09 5.12
N VAL A 259 9.88 -16.98 5.80
CA VAL A 259 8.53 -16.43 5.97
C VAL A 259 8.61 -14.93 6.17
N PHE A 260 7.66 -14.19 5.60
CA PHE A 260 7.51 -12.75 5.83
C PHE A 260 6.30 -12.48 6.74
N ILE A 261 6.46 -11.56 7.69
CA ILE A 261 5.41 -11.17 8.65
C ILE A 261 4.66 -9.96 8.12
N HIS A 262 3.32 -10.05 8.15
CA HIS A 262 2.42 -8.95 7.86
C HIS A 262 1.28 -8.89 8.88
N ALA A 263 1.54 -8.31 10.06
CA ALA A 263 0.63 -8.34 11.22
C ALA A 263 -0.24 -7.09 11.36
N SER A 264 -0.59 -6.43 10.26
CA SER A 264 -1.38 -5.20 10.28
C SER A 264 -2.80 -5.43 10.79
N ARG A 265 -3.32 -4.49 11.58
CA ARG A 265 -4.75 -4.43 11.98
C ARG A 265 -5.62 -3.87 10.86
N ALA A 266 -5.07 -2.95 10.06
CA ALA A 266 -5.73 -2.41 8.88
C ALA A 266 -4.71 -2.09 7.78
N GLU A 267 -5.11 -2.34 6.56
CA GLU A 267 -4.35 -2.08 5.32
C GLU A 267 -5.31 -1.68 4.20
N GLY A 268 -4.77 -0.97 3.19
CA GLY A 268 -5.46 -0.86 1.92
C GLY A 268 -5.31 -2.13 1.09
N PHE A 269 -4.07 -2.53 0.82
CA PHE A 269 -3.74 -3.74 0.06
C PHE A 269 -2.71 -4.61 0.77
N GLY A 270 -1.55 -4.06 1.12
CA GLY A 270 -0.42 -4.80 1.68
C GLY A 270 0.64 -5.13 0.62
N LEU A 271 1.15 -4.12 -0.11
CA LEU A 271 2.18 -4.31 -1.14
C LEU A 271 3.39 -5.13 -0.66
N PRO A 272 3.92 -4.93 0.58
CA PRO A 272 5.04 -5.75 1.07
C PRO A 272 4.74 -7.25 1.13
N LEU A 273 3.48 -7.62 1.39
CA LEU A 273 3.03 -9.01 1.35
C LEU A 273 3.13 -9.56 -0.08
N LEU A 274 2.61 -8.83 -1.06
CA LEU A 274 2.63 -9.23 -2.47
C LEU A 274 4.08 -9.28 -3.01
N GLU A 275 4.92 -8.32 -2.64
CA GLU A 275 6.34 -8.27 -2.99
C GLU A 275 7.12 -9.48 -2.44
N ALA A 276 6.89 -9.83 -1.16
CA ALA A 276 7.49 -11.01 -0.54
C ALA A 276 7.08 -12.31 -1.26
N MET A 277 5.78 -12.45 -1.57
CA MET A 277 5.26 -13.60 -2.32
C MET A 277 5.87 -13.69 -3.72
N ALA A 278 6.04 -12.57 -4.43
CA ALA A 278 6.71 -12.52 -5.74
C ALA A 278 8.18 -12.91 -5.65
N CYS A 279 8.82 -12.69 -4.50
CA CYS A 279 10.17 -13.16 -4.20
C CYS A 279 10.20 -14.59 -3.63
N ARG A 280 9.14 -15.40 -3.82
CA ARG A 280 9.03 -16.80 -3.36
C ARG A 280 9.08 -16.97 -1.85
N THR A 281 8.70 -15.96 -1.11
CA THR A 281 8.68 -16.01 0.35
C THR A 281 7.23 -16.15 0.83
N PRO A 282 6.89 -17.27 1.47
CA PRO A 282 5.60 -17.46 2.13
C PRO A 282 5.32 -16.36 3.17
N VAL A 283 4.06 -16.06 3.42
CA VAL A 283 3.67 -14.99 4.33
C VAL A 283 2.85 -15.52 5.50
N ALA A 284 3.11 -15.01 6.70
CA ALA A 284 2.21 -15.12 7.86
C ALA A 284 1.57 -13.75 8.11
N ALA A 285 0.25 -13.67 7.94
CA ALA A 285 -0.45 -12.39 7.97
C ALA A 285 -1.76 -12.45 8.78
N THR A 286 -2.15 -11.28 9.30
CA THR A 286 -3.50 -11.01 9.75
C THR A 286 -4.44 -10.78 8.55
N PRO A 287 -5.77 -10.92 8.70
CA PRO A 287 -6.71 -10.71 7.61
C PRO A 287 -6.95 -9.22 7.30
N ALA A 288 -5.86 -8.49 7.03
CA ALA A 288 -5.88 -7.07 6.69
C ALA A 288 -5.54 -6.85 5.21
N GLY A 289 -6.20 -5.87 4.57
CA GLY A 289 -6.00 -5.57 3.16
C GLY A 289 -6.38 -6.74 2.27
N ALA A 290 -5.53 -7.03 1.28
CA ALA A 290 -5.71 -8.14 0.36
C ALA A 290 -5.22 -9.51 0.89
N ALA A 291 -4.75 -9.62 2.13
CA ALA A 291 -4.27 -10.89 2.68
C ALA A 291 -5.31 -12.02 2.57
N PRO A 292 -6.62 -11.79 2.86
CA PRO A 292 -7.67 -12.81 2.67
C PRO A 292 -7.86 -13.26 1.22
N GLU A 293 -7.53 -12.42 0.26
CA GLU A 293 -7.62 -12.76 -1.17
C GLU A 293 -6.38 -13.50 -1.67
N LEU A 294 -5.22 -13.16 -1.13
CA LEU A 294 -3.92 -13.63 -1.63
C LEU A 294 -3.49 -14.96 -1.02
N LEU A 295 -3.72 -15.19 0.27
CA LEU A 295 -3.14 -16.33 1.00
C LEU A 295 -3.89 -17.66 0.89
N PRO A 296 -5.23 -17.74 0.67
CA PRO A 296 -5.94 -19.01 0.57
C PRO A 296 -5.43 -19.95 -0.53
N SER A 297 -4.73 -19.42 -1.54
CA SER A 297 -4.09 -20.20 -2.60
C SER A 297 -2.87 -21.04 -2.15
N GLY A 298 -2.52 -21.02 -0.86
CA GLY A 298 -1.43 -21.81 -0.28
C GLY A 298 -0.12 -21.07 -0.07
N GLY A 299 -0.02 -19.81 -0.52
CA GLY A 299 1.20 -19.00 -0.41
C GLY A 299 1.52 -18.45 0.98
N GLY A 300 0.70 -18.75 1.99
CA GLY A 300 0.92 -18.25 3.34
C GLY A 300 -0.08 -18.79 4.35
N LEU A 301 -0.13 -18.16 5.52
CA LEU A 301 -1.03 -18.49 6.62
C LEU A 301 -1.72 -17.21 7.12
N LEU A 302 -3.04 -17.27 7.26
CA LEU A 302 -3.80 -16.24 7.97
C LEU A 302 -3.86 -16.59 9.47
N VAL A 303 -3.67 -15.57 10.31
CA VAL A 303 -3.77 -15.66 11.77
C VAL A 303 -4.74 -14.60 12.28
N PRO A 304 -5.40 -14.80 13.42
CA PRO A 304 -6.29 -13.78 13.98
C PRO A 304 -5.57 -12.45 14.23
N HIS A 305 -6.35 -11.35 14.20
CA HIS A 305 -5.85 -10.05 14.66
C HIS A 305 -5.49 -10.13 16.15
N ASP A 306 -4.48 -9.35 16.54
CA ASP A 306 -4.07 -9.16 17.94
C ASP A 306 -3.70 -10.46 18.70
N ASP A 307 -3.32 -11.50 17.97
CA ASP A 307 -2.89 -12.78 18.51
C ASP A 307 -1.41 -13.07 18.19
N PRO A 308 -0.48 -12.63 19.04
CA PRO A 308 0.94 -12.89 18.84
C PRO A 308 1.31 -14.38 18.99
N ALA A 309 0.52 -15.17 19.73
CA ALA A 309 0.78 -16.61 19.90
C ALA A 309 0.43 -17.37 18.63
N ALA A 310 -0.72 -17.07 18.00
CA ALA A 310 -1.09 -17.64 16.71
C ALA A 310 -0.08 -17.25 15.62
N LEU A 311 0.38 -15.98 15.60
CA LEU A 311 1.40 -15.54 14.67
C LEU A 311 2.73 -16.27 14.90
N ALA A 312 3.19 -16.40 16.15
CA ALA A 312 4.40 -17.16 16.49
C ALA A 312 4.31 -18.62 16.02
N SER A 313 3.17 -19.28 16.28
CA SER A 313 2.91 -20.64 15.84
C SER A 313 2.97 -20.78 14.31
N ALA A 314 2.43 -19.80 13.58
CA ALA A 314 2.49 -19.75 12.12
C ALA A 314 3.95 -19.61 11.62
N LEU A 315 4.75 -18.75 12.25
CA LEU A 315 6.17 -18.58 11.93
C LEU A 315 6.95 -19.89 12.14
N VAL A 316 6.80 -20.49 13.32
CA VAL A 316 7.45 -21.77 13.65
C VAL A 316 7.04 -22.84 12.64
N ARG A 317 5.74 -22.96 12.36
CA ARG A 317 5.21 -23.94 11.41
C ARG A 317 5.86 -23.77 10.03
N VAL A 318 5.90 -22.57 9.47
CA VAL A 318 6.48 -22.36 8.13
C VAL A 318 7.98 -22.62 8.14
N CYS A 319 8.70 -22.15 9.17
CA CYS A 319 10.14 -22.34 9.31
C CYS A 319 10.58 -23.78 9.55
N THR A 320 9.67 -24.67 9.98
CA THR A 320 9.97 -26.09 10.27
C THR A 320 9.35 -27.07 9.28
N LEU A 321 8.64 -26.58 8.27
CA LEU A 321 8.09 -27.44 7.21
C LEU A 321 9.18 -28.35 6.60
N PRO A 322 8.84 -29.59 6.22
CA PRO A 322 9.67 -30.37 5.31
C PRO A 322 10.04 -29.57 4.06
N ARG A 323 11.21 -29.82 3.49
CA ARG A 323 11.71 -29.04 2.35
C ARG A 323 10.73 -28.96 1.18
N ASP A 324 10.14 -30.10 0.81
CA ASP A 324 9.20 -30.17 -0.32
C ASP A 324 7.90 -29.40 -0.04
N GLU A 325 7.41 -29.47 1.20
CA GLU A 325 6.21 -28.72 1.60
C GLU A 325 6.47 -27.21 1.65
N TRP A 326 7.65 -26.80 2.14
CA TRP A 326 8.04 -25.41 2.12
C TRP A 326 8.16 -24.89 0.68
N ARG A 327 8.78 -25.68 -0.19
CA ARG A 327 8.93 -25.35 -1.62
C ARG A 327 7.57 -25.22 -2.32
N ALA A 328 6.67 -26.17 -2.08
CA ALA A 328 5.31 -26.09 -2.62
C ALA A 328 4.60 -24.80 -2.18
N ARG A 329 4.75 -24.39 -0.92
CA ARG A 329 4.20 -23.14 -0.41
C ARG A 329 4.87 -21.90 -1.03
N SER A 330 6.17 -21.93 -1.21
CA SER A 330 6.96 -20.89 -1.89
C SER A 330 6.51 -20.73 -3.37
N ASP A 331 6.31 -21.83 -4.07
CA ASP A 331 5.84 -21.83 -5.46
C ASP A 331 4.39 -21.31 -5.55
N ALA A 332 3.53 -21.70 -4.61
CA ALA A 332 2.15 -21.17 -4.54
C ALA A 332 2.12 -19.65 -4.28
N ALA A 333 2.99 -19.15 -3.39
CA ALA A 333 3.14 -17.71 -3.16
C ALA A 333 3.54 -16.97 -4.44
N PHE A 334 4.57 -17.46 -5.13
CA PHE A 334 5.03 -16.89 -6.39
C PHE A 334 3.95 -16.90 -7.47
N THR A 335 3.32 -18.05 -7.69
CA THR A 335 2.25 -18.19 -8.70
C THR A 335 1.10 -17.23 -8.44
N ARG A 336 0.70 -17.08 -7.17
CA ARG A 336 -0.38 -16.14 -6.81
C ARG A 336 0.04 -14.70 -7.05
N ALA A 337 1.22 -14.30 -6.61
CA ALA A 337 1.70 -12.93 -6.72
C ALA A 337 1.92 -12.51 -8.18
N THR A 338 2.46 -13.39 -9.02
CA THR A 338 2.71 -13.11 -10.44
C THR A 338 1.44 -13.01 -11.28
N GLY A 339 0.29 -13.39 -10.76
CA GLY A 339 -1.02 -13.10 -11.34
C GLY A 339 -1.47 -11.63 -11.17
N TYR A 340 -0.80 -10.85 -10.32
CA TYR A 340 -1.07 -9.42 -10.08
C TYR A 340 -0.07 -8.55 -10.82
N THR A 341 -0.17 -8.51 -12.13
CA THR A 341 0.79 -7.80 -13.00
C THR A 341 0.45 -6.32 -13.13
N LEU A 342 1.48 -5.48 -13.30
CA LEU A 342 1.30 -4.07 -13.59
C LEU A 342 0.55 -3.86 -14.91
N GLU A 343 0.70 -4.76 -15.87
CA GLU A 343 0.02 -4.67 -17.17
C GLU A 343 -1.49 -4.85 -17.02
N ASP A 344 -1.94 -5.95 -16.36
CA ASP A 344 -3.36 -6.19 -16.11
C ASP A 344 -3.98 -5.07 -15.25
N ALA A 345 -3.28 -4.65 -14.20
CA ALA A 345 -3.74 -3.57 -13.32
C ALA A 345 -3.90 -2.24 -14.10
N THR A 346 -2.96 -1.92 -15.00
CA THR A 346 -3.05 -0.71 -15.85
C THR A 346 -4.23 -0.79 -16.81
N GLN A 347 -4.43 -1.94 -17.45
CA GLN A 347 -5.56 -2.15 -18.35
C GLN A 347 -6.91 -2.03 -17.63
N ARG A 348 -6.99 -2.58 -16.41
CA ARG A 348 -8.19 -2.41 -15.56
C ARG A 348 -8.40 -0.97 -15.14
N MET A 349 -7.34 -0.22 -14.85
CA MET A 349 -7.41 1.21 -14.54
C MET A 349 -7.95 1.99 -15.74
N GLU A 350 -7.44 1.74 -16.95
CA GLU A 350 -7.96 2.37 -18.19
C GLU A 350 -9.46 2.10 -18.36
N ALA A 351 -9.88 0.85 -18.26
CA ALA A 351 -11.29 0.48 -18.38
C ALA A 351 -12.16 1.16 -17.30
N ALA A 352 -11.63 1.31 -16.08
CA ALA A 352 -12.33 2.00 -14.99
C ALA A 352 -12.50 3.50 -15.28
N LEU A 353 -11.47 4.14 -15.83
CA LEU A 353 -11.53 5.55 -16.21
C LEU A 353 -12.48 5.78 -17.39
N GLU A 354 -12.45 4.92 -18.41
CA GLU A 354 -13.39 4.95 -19.54
C GLU A 354 -14.85 4.76 -19.09
N ARG A 355 -15.07 3.86 -18.12
CA ARG A 355 -16.39 3.67 -17.51
C ARG A 355 -16.86 4.94 -16.81
N ALA A 356 -15.99 5.62 -16.04
CA ALA A 356 -16.32 6.90 -15.41
C ALA A 356 -16.73 7.97 -16.45
N ILE A 357 -15.97 8.07 -17.55
CA ILE A 357 -16.29 9.01 -18.65
C ILE A 357 -17.65 8.69 -19.28
N THR A 358 -17.89 7.41 -19.61
CA THR A 358 -19.13 6.96 -20.24
C THR A 358 -20.34 7.26 -19.35
N LYS A 359 -20.24 7.02 -18.05
CA LYS A 359 -21.30 7.33 -17.07
C LYS A 359 -21.61 8.83 -17.02
N ALA A 360 -20.55 9.65 -16.95
CA ALA A 360 -20.72 11.12 -16.93
C ALA A 360 -21.43 11.63 -18.20
N GLN A 361 -21.07 11.08 -19.37
CA GLN A 361 -21.71 11.45 -20.65
C GLN A 361 -23.20 11.05 -20.71
N ARG A 362 -23.60 9.97 -20.05
CA ARG A 362 -25.00 9.52 -19.95
C ARG A 362 -25.79 10.22 -18.86
N GLY A 363 -25.17 11.09 -18.07
CA GLY A 363 -25.79 11.72 -16.90
C GLY A 363 -26.08 10.75 -15.76
N GLU A 364 -25.48 9.56 -15.79
CA GLU A 364 -25.56 8.52 -14.77
C GLU A 364 -24.56 8.86 -13.65
N HIS A 365 -24.95 9.77 -12.77
CA HIS A 365 -24.15 9.99 -11.54
C HIS A 365 -24.43 8.84 -10.57
N ALA A 366 -23.39 8.31 -9.91
CA ALA A 366 -23.54 7.30 -8.87
C ALA A 366 -24.62 7.78 -7.87
N ARG A 367 -25.70 7.02 -7.73
CA ARG A 367 -26.79 7.28 -6.79
C ARG A 367 -26.41 6.89 -5.38
#